data_0db098dad2755445252c3b9d866fdb1f
#
_entry.id   0db098dad2755445252c3b9d866fdb1f
#
_cell.length_a   1.000
_cell.length_b   1.000
_cell.length_c   1.000
_cell.angle_alpha   90.00
_cell.angle_beta   90.00
_cell.angle_gamma   90.00
#
_symmetry.space_group_name_H-M   'P 1'
#
loop_
_entity.id
_entity.type
_entity.pdbx_description
1 polymer ?
#
loop_
_entity_poly.entity_id
_entity_poly.type
_entity_poly.pdbx_seq_one_letter_code
_entity_poly.pdbx_strand_id
1 'polypeptide(L)'
;MRPRPAAVPRPAPIIGPMSRSSTPTAATAPDAVDAVDADAPLHEARLWRDHGWTARVVKNNDDEGWAVEMVKAGEPEPALIGPWTMGRDKKNPKPLDVQAFHTLVKTASEVVRRHEQALHDLLHKAVVLALPAGRVTVTLDIVPDEDDPHAVLRAVDAAGDELARHRVAANFRLTSASANAFVDSGFRKPG
;
A
#
# COMPACT_ATOMS: atom_id res chain seq x y z
N MET A 1 -44.65 10.05 -40.30
CA MET A 1 -44.77 8.77 -40.99
C MET A 1 -43.46 8.02 -40.83
N ARG A 2 -43.38 7.09 -39.90
CA ARG A 2 -42.16 6.31 -39.62
C ARG A 2 -42.46 4.85 -40.01
N PRO A 3 -41.60 4.14 -40.75
CA PRO A 3 -41.77 2.71 -40.97
C PRO A 3 -41.17 1.88 -39.82
N ARG A 4 -41.89 0.84 -39.41
CA ARG A 4 -41.51 -0.18 -38.44
C ARG A 4 -40.51 -1.17 -39.06
N PRO A 5 -39.54 -1.69 -38.33
CA PRO A 5 -38.77 -2.84 -38.80
C PRO A 5 -39.48 -4.15 -38.54
N ALA A 6 -39.28 -5.08 -39.48
CA ALA A 6 -39.91 -6.39 -39.60
C ALA A 6 -39.30 -7.39 -38.59
N ALA A 7 -40.15 -8.32 -38.17
CA ALA A 7 -39.84 -9.44 -37.29
C ALA A 7 -39.07 -10.55 -38.02
N VAL A 8 -38.08 -11.12 -37.37
CA VAL A 8 -37.32 -12.31 -37.81
C VAL A 8 -37.92 -13.56 -37.17
N PRO A 9 -38.20 -14.66 -37.90
CA PRO A 9 -38.78 -15.89 -37.35
C PRO A 9 -37.72 -16.77 -36.70
N ARG A 10 -38.11 -17.43 -35.58
CA ARG A 10 -37.37 -18.46 -34.86
C ARG A 10 -37.49 -19.82 -35.62
N PRO A 11 -36.43 -20.62 -35.71
CA PRO A 11 -36.53 -22.03 -36.10
C PRO A 11 -36.89 -22.93 -34.91
N ALA A 12 -37.69 -23.95 -35.20
CA ALA A 12 -38.21 -24.96 -34.30
C ALA A 12 -37.22 -26.09 -33.99
N PRO A 13 -37.47 -26.93 -32.96
CA PRO A 13 -36.54 -27.94 -32.48
C PRO A 13 -36.62 -29.25 -33.26
N ILE A 14 -35.49 -29.91 -33.45
CA ILE A 14 -35.40 -31.26 -34.02
C ILE A 14 -35.20 -32.26 -32.87
N ILE A 15 -36.13 -33.25 -32.84
CA ILE A 15 -36.15 -34.38 -31.90
C ILE A 15 -35.52 -35.60 -32.55
N GLY A 16 -34.67 -36.31 -31.76
CA GLY A 16 -34.48 -37.73 -31.66
C GLY A 16 -33.32 -38.40 -32.39
N PRO A 17 -32.99 -39.69 -32.14
CA PRO A 17 -33.34 -40.53 -31.00
C PRO A 17 -32.15 -41.22 -30.24
N MET A 18 -32.51 -41.78 -29.15
CA MET A 18 -31.89 -42.72 -28.18
C MET A 18 -30.75 -43.66 -28.62
N SER A 19 -29.92 -43.92 -27.61
CA SER A 19 -29.27 -45.16 -27.18
C SER A 19 -27.76 -45.31 -27.47
N ARG A 20 -26.95 -45.31 -26.47
CA ARG A 20 -26.38 -46.54 -25.81
C ARG A 20 -25.46 -46.18 -24.66
N SER A 21 -25.65 -46.89 -23.56
CA SER A 21 -24.81 -46.98 -22.39
C SER A 21 -23.33 -47.17 -22.73
N SER A 22 -22.48 -46.37 -22.15
CA SER A 22 -21.11 -46.68 -21.87
C SER A 22 -20.71 -45.99 -20.60
N THR A 23 -20.40 -46.75 -19.60
CA THR A 23 -19.87 -46.38 -18.27
C THR A 23 -18.65 -45.46 -18.43
N PRO A 24 -18.60 -44.25 -17.88
CA PRO A 24 -17.35 -43.56 -17.78
C PRO A 24 -16.60 -44.03 -16.54
N THR A 25 -15.44 -44.61 -16.77
CA THR A 25 -14.32 -44.70 -15.85
C THR A 25 -14.16 -43.39 -15.09
N ALA A 26 -14.12 -43.49 -13.76
CA ALA A 26 -13.82 -42.40 -12.86
C ALA A 26 -12.51 -41.72 -13.27
N ALA A 27 -12.61 -40.57 -13.92
CA ALA A 27 -11.52 -39.63 -14.01
C ALA A 27 -11.42 -38.96 -12.64
N THR A 28 -10.40 -39.32 -11.91
CA THR A 28 -9.89 -38.63 -10.73
C THR A 28 -9.82 -37.13 -11.06
N ALA A 29 -10.63 -36.36 -10.40
CA ALA A 29 -10.49 -34.90 -10.39
C ALA A 29 -9.06 -34.59 -9.89
N PRO A 30 -8.33 -33.64 -10.52
CA PRO A 30 -7.08 -33.18 -9.95
C PRO A 30 -7.39 -32.58 -8.59
N ASP A 31 -6.64 -33.04 -7.60
CA ASP A 31 -6.61 -32.50 -6.25
C ASP A 31 -6.81 -30.99 -6.27
N ALA A 32 -7.81 -30.54 -5.52
CA ALA A 32 -7.86 -29.18 -5.06
C ALA A 32 -6.55 -28.96 -4.29
N VAL A 33 -5.59 -28.33 -4.92
CA VAL A 33 -4.43 -27.79 -4.24
C VAL A 33 -4.99 -26.86 -3.17
N ASP A 34 -4.88 -27.32 -1.92
CA ASP A 34 -5.14 -26.51 -0.74
C ASP A 34 -4.58 -25.12 -1.03
N ALA A 35 -5.44 -24.12 -1.02
CA ALA A 35 -5.01 -22.74 -0.99
C ALA A 35 -4.29 -22.57 0.34
N VAL A 36 -2.98 -22.87 0.33
CA VAL A 36 -2.10 -22.60 1.47
C VAL A 36 -2.30 -21.15 1.83
N ASP A 37 -2.80 -20.93 3.04
CA ASP A 37 -2.98 -19.61 3.61
C ASP A 37 -1.67 -18.84 3.41
N ALA A 38 -1.70 -17.86 2.50
CA ALA A 38 -0.51 -17.11 2.11
C ALA A 38 0.13 -16.38 3.30
N ASP A 39 -0.56 -16.34 4.43
CA ASP A 39 -0.15 -15.66 5.66
C ASP A 39 0.26 -16.64 6.78
N ALA A 40 0.17 -17.95 6.54
CA ALA A 40 0.58 -18.97 7.52
C ALA A 40 2.08 -18.85 7.87
N PRO A 41 2.45 -19.01 9.15
CA PRO A 41 3.85 -19.03 9.58
C PRO A 41 4.65 -20.11 8.83
N LEU A 42 5.82 -19.73 8.32
CA LEU A 42 6.73 -20.60 7.59
C LEU A 42 8.16 -20.34 8.06
N HIS A 43 8.88 -21.40 8.45
CA HIS A 43 10.22 -21.31 9.02
C HIS A 43 11.20 -22.20 8.26
N GLU A 44 11.72 -21.69 7.14
CA GLU A 44 12.70 -22.38 6.30
C GLU A 44 14.05 -21.65 6.29
N ALA A 45 15.09 -22.35 5.89
CA ALA A 45 16.46 -21.82 5.88
C ALA A 45 16.65 -20.55 5.03
N ARG A 46 15.81 -20.37 3.99
CA ARG A 46 15.89 -19.22 3.06
C ARG A 46 14.59 -18.42 2.96
N LEU A 47 13.54 -18.88 3.61
CA LEU A 47 12.24 -18.24 3.58
C LEU A 47 11.61 -18.34 4.96
N TRP A 48 11.44 -17.21 5.60
CA TRP A 48 10.83 -17.13 6.91
C TRP A 48 9.65 -16.17 6.87
N ARG A 49 8.48 -16.63 7.28
CA ARG A 49 7.28 -15.81 7.37
C ARG A 49 6.69 -15.93 8.75
N ASP A 50 6.52 -14.80 9.41
CA ASP A 50 5.93 -14.71 10.73
C ASP A 50 5.59 -13.25 11.07
N HIS A 51 4.59 -13.04 11.93
CA HIS A 51 4.22 -11.71 12.45
C HIS A 51 4.04 -10.62 11.37
N GLY A 52 3.43 -10.98 10.24
CA GLY A 52 3.18 -10.03 9.15
C GLY A 52 4.43 -9.62 8.36
N TRP A 53 5.54 -10.37 8.48
CA TRP A 53 6.76 -10.16 7.73
C TRP A 53 7.22 -11.43 7.02
N THR A 54 7.80 -11.25 5.84
CA THR A 54 8.47 -12.32 5.10
C THR A 54 9.93 -11.93 4.87
N ALA A 55 10.86 -12.76 5.36
CA ALA A 55 12.27 -12.67 5.04
C ALA A 55 12.61 -13.70 3.96
N ARG A 56 13.22 -13.28 2.87
CA ARG A 56 13.67 -14.14 1.77
C ARG A 56 15.15 -13.95 1.51
N VAL A 57 15.93 -15.02 1.54
CA VAL A 57 17.35 -14.98 1.18
C VAL A 57 17.49 -15.31 -0.31
N VAL A 58 17.97 -14.35 -1.08
CA VAL A 58 18.13 -14.43 -2.53
C VAL A 58 19.58 -14.23 -2.93
N LYS A 59 19.94 -14.67 -4.13
CA LYS A 59 21.24 -14.32 -4.71
C LYS A 59 21.24 -12.84 -5.12
N ASN A 60 22.38 -12.21 -4.92
CA ASN A 60 22.59 -10.85 -5.43
C ASN A 60 22.63 -10.85 -6.95
N ASN A 61 22.25 -9.72 -7.58
CA ASN A 61 22.16 -9.60 -9.02
C ASN A 61 23.49 -9.91 -9.75
N ASP A 62 24.61 -9.72 -9.09
CA ASP A 62 25.94 -10.00 -9.64
C ASP A 62 26.41 -11.44 -9.40
N ASP A 63 25.54 -12.33 -8.87
CA ASP A 63 25.85 -13.73 -8.50
C ASP A 63 27.03 -13.91 -7.51
N GLU A 64 27.59 -12.81 -7.01
CA GLU A 64 28.77 -12.83 -6.13
C GLU A 64 28.45 -12.93 -4.64
N GLY A 65 27.16 -12.91 -4.26
CA GLY A 65 26.76 -12.91 -2.87
C GLY A 65 25.29 -13.21 -2.65
N TRP A 66 24.86 -13.02 -1.41
CA TRP A 66 23.50 -13.20 -0.98
C TRP A 66 22.94 -11.92 -0.39
N ALA A 67 21.67 -11.70 -0.66
CA ALA A 67 20.88 -10.62 -0.06
C ALA A 67 19.71 -11.19 0.71
N VAL A 68 19.20 -10.43 1.66
CA VAL A 68 17.92 -10.69 2.31
C VAL A 68 16.95 -9.59 1.96
N GLU A 69 15.76 -10.00 1.55
CA GLU A 69 14.62 -9.13 1.30
C GLU A 69 13.63 -9.28 2.45
N MET A 70 13.15 -8.14 2.96
CA MET A 70 12.10 -8.09 3.98
C MET A 70 10.87 -7.45 3.38
N VAL A 71 9.80 -8.25 3.27
CA VAL A 71 8.50 -7.81 2.73
C VAL A 71 7.49 -7.77 3.86
N LYS A 72 6.77 -6.66 3.99
CA LYS A 72 5.65 -6.53 4.92
C LYS A 72 4.39 -7.12 4.28
N ALA A 73 3.59 -7.83 5.04
CA ALA A 73 2.33 -8.41 4.54
C ALA A 73 1.44 -7.33 3.93
N GLY A 74 0.92 -7.61 2.72
CA GLY A 74 0.11 -6.67 1.96
C GLY A 74 0.89 -5.67 1.10
N GLU A 75 2.21 -5.58 1.24
CA GLU A 75 3.06 -4.73 0.40
C GLU A 75 3.68 -5.55 -0.74
N PRO A 76 3.63 -5.06 -1.99
CA PRO A 76 4.20 -5.77 -3.14
C PRO A 76 5.73 -5.67 -3.20
N GLU A 77 6.30 -4.63 -2.61
CA GLU A 77 7.73 -4.35 -2.66
C GLU A 77 8.42 -4.62 -1.32
N PRO A 78 9.69 -5.03 -1.34
CA PRO A 78 10.46 -5.22 -0.12
C PRO A 78 10.71 -3.87 0.59
N ALA A 79 10.37 -3.83 1.88
CA ALA A 79 10.65 -2.68 2.74
C ALA A 79 12.15 -2.48 3.04
N LEU A 80 12.92 -3.57 2.94
CA LEU A 80 14.36 -3.58 3.16
C LEU A 80 15.01 -4.65 2.28
N ILE A 81 16.08 -4.28 1.60
CA ILE A 81 17.00 -5.21 0.96
C ILE A 81 18.40 -4.93 1.55
N GLY A 82 19.06 -5.97 2.00
CA GLY A 82 20.38 -5.84 2.59
C GLY A 82 21.30 -7.01 2.30
N PRO A 83 22.62 -6.86 2.45
CA PRO A 83 23.54 -7.95 2.27
C PRO A 83 23.29 -9.04 3.31
N TRP A 84 23.32 -10.30 2.87
CA TRP A 84 23.20 -11.44 3.75
C TRP A 84 24.52 -12.17 3.90
N THR A 85 24.85 -12.58 5.11
CA THR A 85 26.12 -13.23 5.39
C THR A 85 26.18 -14.63 4.78
N MET A 86 27.34 -14.94 4.19
CA MET A 86 27.64 -16.27 3.75
C MET A 86 27.84 -17.20 4.97
N GLY A 87 27.39 -18.44 4.82
CA GLY A 87 27.68 -19.49 5.78
C GLY A 87 29.16 -19.90 5.75
N ARG A 88 29.50 -20.98 6.44
CA ARG A 88 30.85 -21.56 6.40
C ARG A 88 31.31 -21.92 4.98
N ASP A 89 30.37 -22.30 4.14
CA ASP A 89 30.56 -22.53 2.73
C ASP A 89 30.16 -21.27 1.95
N LYS A 90 31.11 -20.71 1.18
CA LYS A 90 30.87 -19.50 0.36
C LYS A 90 29.79 -19.70 -0.71
N LYS A 91 29.42 -20.95 -1.00
CA LYS A 91 28.36 -21.28 -1.97
C LYS A 91 26.97 -21.24 -1.37
N ASN A 92 26.84 -21.32 -0.05
CA ASN A 92 25.57 -21.34 0.65
C ASN A 92 25.44 -20.17 1.60
N PRO A 93 24.27 -19.50 1.66
CA PRO A 93 24.03 -18.45 2.63
C PRO A 93 23.92 -19.05 4.05
N LYS A 94 24.15 -18.23 5.07
CA LYS A 94 23.77 -18.59 6.42
C LYS A 94 22.24 -18.83 6.45
N PRO A 95 21.76 -19.93 7.05
CA PRO A 95 20.32 -20.14 7.18
C PRO A 95 19.69 -19.07 8.06
N LEU A 96 18.44 -18.71 7.76
CA LEU A 96 17.64 -17.88 8.65
C LEU A 96 17.38 -18.65 9.95
N ASP A 97 17.46 -17.97 11.06
CA ASP A 97 17.09 -18.42 12.38
C ASP A 97 16.17 -17.39 13.06
N VAL A 98 15.54 -17.78 14.16
CA VAL A 98 14.61 -16.93 14.92
C VAL A 98 15.24 -15.59 15.28
N GLN A 99 16.47 -15.58 15.73
CA GLN A 99 17.16 -14.38 16.19
C GLN A 99 17.48 -13.45 15.01
N ALA A 100 17.94 -14.02 13.90
CA ALA A 100 18.19 -13.27 12.68
C ALA A 100 16.89 -12.65 12.15
N PHE A 101 15.81 -13.44 12.08
CA PHE A 101 14.50 -12.94 11.64
C PHE A 101 14.01 -11.77 12.50
N HIS A 102 14.04 -11.91 13.84
CA HIS A 102 13.64 -10.82 14.74
C HIS A 102 14.49 -9.55 14.55
N THR A 103 15.78 -9.71 14.31
CA THR A 103 16.68 -8.58 14.03
C THR A 103 16.32 -7.90 12.73
N LEU A 104 16.04 -8.68 11.69
CA LEU A 104 15.60 -8.16 10.38
C LEU A 104 14.26 -7.44 10.47
N VAL A 105 13.27 -8.03 11.17
CA VAL A 105 11.97 -7.38 11.40
C VAL A 105 12.13 -6.03 12.11
N LYS A 106 12.95 -5.98 13.17
CA LYS A 106 13.23 -4.72 13.88
C LYS A 106 13.84 -3.67 12.94
N THR A 107 14.83 -4.07 12.15
CA THR A 107 15.50 -3.16 11.21
C THR A 107 14.54 -2.70 10.11
N ALA A 108 13.78 -3.61 9.49
CA ALA A 108 12.81 -3.27 8.45
C ALA A 108 11.70 -2.38 8.98
N SER A 109 11.18 -2.65 10.18
CA SER A 109 10.16 -1.80 10.82
C SER A 109 10.68 -0.39 11.09
N GLU A 110 11.94 -0.24 11.47
CA GLU A 110 12.56 1.08 11.67
C GLU A 110 12.72 1.83 10.35
N VAL A 111 13.06 1.14 9.25
CA VAL A 111 13.15 1.74 7.91
C VAL A 111 11.77 2.21 7.45
N VAL A 112 10.75 1.38 7.58
CA VAL A 112 9.35 1.75 7.24
C VAL A 112 8.92 2.97 8.05
N ARG A 113 9.11 2.95 9.37
CA ARG A 113 8.74 4.06 10.24
C ARG A 113 9.42 5.37 9.84
N ARG A 114 10.72 5.34 9.48
CA ARG A 114 11.43 6.54 9.00
C ARG A 114 10.90 7.03 7.66
N HIS A 115 10.52 6.11 6.77
CA HIS A 115 9.95 6.46 5.48
C HIS A 115 8.58 7.12 5.65
N GLU A 116 7.72 6.53 6.47
CA GLU A 116 6.40 7.09 6.82
C GLU A 116 6.55 8.48 7.45
N GLN A 117 7.51 8.66 8.38
CA GLN A 117 7.80 9.96 8.99
C GLN A 117 8.26 10.99 7.96
N ALA A 118 9.20 10.62 7.09
CA ALA A 118 9.70 11.52 6.04
C ALA A 118 8.60 11.91 5.05
N LEU A 119 7.74 10.96 4.68
CA LEU A 119 6.59 11.21 3.82
C LEU A 119 5.58 12.14 4.52
N HIS A 120 5.30 11.90 5.80
CA HIS A 120 4.44 12.78 6.59
C HIS A 120 5.01 14.22 6.64
N ASP A 121 6.30 14.39 6.91
CA ASP A 121 6.95 15.71 6.97
C ASP A 121 6.93 16.45 5.61
N LEU A 122 6.89 15.70 4.50
CA LEU A 122 6.75 16.28 3.16
C LEU A 122 5.32 16.71 2.87
N LEU A 123 4.34 15.90 3.26
CA LEU A 123 2.94 16.11 2.92
C LEU A 123 2.18 16.94 3.96
N HIS A 124 2.67 17.04 5.19
CA HIS A 124 2.05 17.78 6.28
C HIS A 124 2.90 18.98 6.70
N LYS A 125 2.28 20.15 6.80
CA LYS A 125 2.90 21.37 7.32
C LYS A 125 1.97 22.03 8.31
N ALA A 126 2.55 22.56 9.38
CA ALA A 126 1.81 23.32 10.39
C ALA A 126 2.51 24.63 10.73
N VAL A 127 1.73 25.67 10.92
CA VAL A 127 2.17 26.98 11.41
C VAL A 127 1.28 27.37 12.58
N VAL A 128 1.90 27.69 13.70
CA VAL A 128 1.19 28.14 14.90
C VAL A 128 1.29 29.65 14.98
N LEU A 129 0.15 30.32 15.06
CA LEU A 129 0.04 31.77 15.21
C LEU A 129 -0.47 32.10 16.61
N ALA A 130 0.21 33.04 17.27
CA ALA A 130 -0.25 33.65 18.54
C ALA A 130 -1.01 34.92 18.21
N LEU A 131 -2.32 34.93 18.42
CA LEU A 131 -3.21 36.04 18.19
C LEU A 131 -3.71 36.63 19.51
N PRO A 132 -4.19 37.86 19.55
CA PRO A 132 -4.77 38.43 20.76
C PRO A 132 -5.96 37.62 21.31
N ALA A 133 -6.71 36.95 20.42
CA ALA A 133 -7.85 36.10 20.76
C ALA A 133 -7.47 34.67 21.17
N GLY A 134 -6.17 34.30 21.10
CA GLY A 134 -5.69 32.94 21.41
C GLY A 134 -4.76 32.38 20.34
N ARG A 135 -4.39 31.12 20.51
CA ARG A 135 -3.53 30.40 19.56
C ARG A 135 -4.38 29.79 18.43
N VAL A 136 -3.93 29.98 17.20
CA VAL A 136 -4.50 29.31 16.03
C VAL A 136 -3.41 28.48 15.36
N THR A 137 -3.69 27.23 15.08
CA THR A 137 -2.82 26.34 14.29
C THR A 137 -3.39 26.23 12.89
N VAL A 138 -2.60 26.61 11.90
CA VAL A 138 -2.94 26.44 10.48
C VAL A 138 -2.14 25.26 9.95
N THR A 139 -2.82 24.25 9.40
CA THR A 139 -2.21 23.06 8.80
C THR A 139 -2.46 23.02 7.30
N LEU A 140 -1.53 22.43 6.58
CA LEU A 140 -1.64 22.14 5.16
C LEU A 140 -1.33 20.65 4.97
N ASP A 141 -2.30 19.90 4.51
CA ASP A 141 -2.19 18.48 4.18
C ASP A 141 -2.24 18.33 2.67
N ILE A 142 -1.12 17.90 2.06
CA ILE A 142 -1.02 17.67 0.62
C ILE A 142 -1.55 16.25 0.33
N VAL A 143 -2.50 16.17 -0.60
CA VAL A 143 -3.05 14.90 -1.11
C VAL A 143 -2.44 14.66 -2.48
N PRO A 144 -1.49 13.70 -2.60
CA PRO A 144 -0.81 13.39 -3.86
C PRO A 144 -1.67 12.43 -4.69
N ASP A 145 -2.85 12.88 -5.09
CA ASP A 145 -3.73 12.11 -5.99
C ASP A 145 -3.27 12.32 -7.43
N GLU A 146 -3.17 11.25 -8.22
CA GLU A 146 -2.69 11.33 -9.61
C GLU A 146 -3.69 12.07 -10.52
N ASP A 147 -4.99 11.88 -10.29
CA ASP A 147 -6.06 12.47 -11.09
C ASP A 147 -6.44 13.88 -10.62
N ASP A 148 -6.27 14.15 -9.30
CA ASP A 148 -6.78 15.36 -8.67
C ASP A 148 -5.87 15.84 -7.54
N PRO A 149 -4.61 16.19 -7.84
CA PRO A 149 -3.65 16.64 -6.85
C PRO A 149 -4.11 17.94 -6.19
N HIS A 150 -4.22 17.92 -4.88
CA HIS A 150 -4.67 19.09 -4.12
C HIS A 150 -4.07 19.12 -2.71
N ALA A 151 -4.33 20.20 -1.98
CA ALA A 151 -4.02 20.25 -0.56
C ALA A 151 -5.24 20.76 0.22
N VAL A 152 -5.28 20.39 1.50
CA VAL A 152 -6.30 20.83 2.44
C VAL A 152 -5.67 21.79 3.42
N LEU A 153 -6.09 23.05 3.37
CA LEU A 153 -5.71 24.08 4.34
C LEU A 153 -6.76 24.10 5.45
N ARG A 154 -6.33 23.94 6.69
CA ARG A 154 -7.20 23.87 7.86
C ARG A 154 -6.71 24.83 8.95
N ALA A 155 -7.62 25.46 9.66
CA ALA A 155 -7.30 26.23 10.85
C ALA A 155 -8.05 25.66 12.05
N VAL A 156 -7.36 25.50 13.17
CA VAL A 156 -7.94 25.06 14.44
C VAL A 156 -7.52 26.02 15.55
N ASP A 157 -8.40 26.21 16.52
CA ASP A 157 -8.10 27.02 17.70
C ASP A 157 -7.32 26.25 18.77
N ALA A 158 -7.11 26.87 19.92
CA ALA A 158 -6.39 26.28 21.04
C ALA A 158 -7.16 25.12 21.72
N ALA A 159 -8.48 25.04 21.56
CA ALA A 159 -9.32 23.97 22.07
C ALA A 159 -9.34 22.75 21.10
N GLY A 160 -8.86 22.96 19.86
CA GLY A 160 -8.88 21.95 18.81
C GLY A 160 -10.11 22.05 17.89
N ASP A 161 -10.93 23.09 18.06
CA ASP A 161 -12.09 23.31 17.24
C ASP A 161 -11.69 23.84 15.85
N GLU A 162 -12.30 23.27 14.80
CA GLU A 162 -12.03 23.65 13.43
C GLU A 162 -12.69 25.01 13.11
N LEU A 163 -11.86 26.01 12.84
CA LEU A 163 -12.31 27.36 12.45
C LEU A 163 -12.61 27.44 10.96
N ALA A 164 -11.84 26.73 10.14
CA ALA A 164 -12.03 26.69 8.70
C ALA A 164 -11.31 25.50 8.05
N ARG A 165 -11.82 25.09 6.88
CA ARG A 165 -11.22 24.09 6.01
C ARG A 165 -11.44 24.48 4.55
N HIS A 166 -10.36 24.50 3.77
CA HIS A 166 -10.42 24.83 2.35
C HIS A 166 -9.54 23.88 1.53
N ARG A 167 -10.04 23.50 0.38
CA ARG A 167 -9.24 22.85 -0.65
C ARG A 167 -8.49 23.92 -1.42
N VAL A 168 -7.17 23.79 -1.51
CA VAL A 168 -6.24 24.67 -2.22
C VAL A 168 -5.40 23.86 -3.22
N ALA A 169 -4.65 24.52 -4.08
CA ALA A 169 -3.78 23.86 -5.03
C ALA A 169 -2.68 23.06 -4.30
N ALA A 170 -2.27 21.91 -4.86
CA ALA A 170 -1.23 21.06 -4.27
C ALA A 170 0.12 21.80 -4.07
N ASN A 171 0.40 22.79 -4.90
CA ASN A 171 1.61 23.61 -4.81
C ASN A 171 1.48 24.83 -3.88
N PHE A 172 0.37 24.97 -3.15
CA PHE A 172 0.21 26.04 -2.16
C PHE A 172 1.30 25.94 -1.10
N ARG A 173 1.89 27.08 -0.75
CA ARG A 173 2.95 27.17 0.25
C ARG A 173 2.44 27.74 1.56
N LEU A 174 2.37 26.90 2.56
CA LEU A 174 2.11 27.34 3.92
C LEU A 174 3.38 27.93 4.54
N THR A 175 3.35 29.22 4.80
CA THR A 175 4.39 29.99 5.50
C THR A 175 3.72 30.81 6.60
N SER A 176 4.49 31.39 7.51
CA SER A 176 3.93 32.30 8.52
C SER A 176 3.19 33.50 7.87
N ALA A 177 3.69 34.01 6.74
CA ALA A 177 3.05 35.10 6.02
C ALA A 177 1.68 34.70 5.43
N SER A 178 1.63 33.52 4.73
CA SER A 178 0.37 33.05 4.15
C SER A 178 -0.63 32.59 5.22
N ALA A 179 -0.15 32.06 6.35
CA ALA A 179 -1.00 31.72 7.48
C ALA A 179 -1.61 32.97 8.15
N ASN A 180 -0.83 34.04 8.34
CA ASN A 180 -1.35 35.32 8.85
C ASN A 180 -2.38 35.90 7.87
N ALA A 181 -2.07 35.97 6.57
CA ALA A 181 -3.00 36.45 5.55
C ALA A 181 -4.31 35.64 5.54
N PHE A 182 -4.25 34.32 5.74
CA PHE A 182 -5.43 33.50 5.85
C PHE A 182 -6.30 33.85 7.05
N VAL A 183 -5.70 34.05 8.22
CA VAL A 183 -6.41 34.45 9.43
C VAL A 183 -6.96 35.88 9.29
N ASP A 184 -6.16 36.84 8.80
CA ASP A 184 -6.55 38.22 8.62
C ASP A 184 -7.70 38.38 7.61
N SER A 185 -7.79 37.49 6.64
CA SER A 185 -8.93 37.45 5.69
C SER A 185 -10.25 36.99 6.32
N GLY A 186 -10.25 36.59 7.59
CA GLY A 186 -11.37 35.91 8.24
C GLY A 186 -11.55 34.48 7.73
N PHE A 187 -10.43 33.77 7.51
CA PHE A 187 -10.38 32.39 7.05
C PHE A 187 -11.00 32.16 5.66
N ARG A 188 -10.90 33.13 4.78
CA ARG A 188 -11.36 32.97 3.39
C ARG A 188 -10.36 32.14 2.59
N LYS A 189 -10.89 31.36 1.63
CA LYS A 189 -10.05 30.54 0.75
C LYS A 189 -8.97 31.42 0.09
N PRO A 190 -7.67 31.05 0.22
CA PRO A 190 -6.61 31.73 -0.52
C PRO A 190 -6.78 31.52 -2.03
N GLY A 191 -6.54 32.58 -2.80
CA GLY A 191 -6.61 32.54 -4.27
C GLY A 191 -5.37 31.87 -4.88
#